data_bd5ccd4e4db7037f259a08ebd521ad41
#
_entry.id   bd5ccd4e4db7037f259a08ebd521ad41
#
_cell.length_a   1.000
_cell.length_b   1.000
_cell.length_c   1.000
_cell.angle_alpha   90.00
_cell.angle_beta   90.00
_cell.angle_gamma   90.00
#
_symmetry.space_group_name_H-M   'P 1'
#
loop_
_entity.id
_entity.type
_entity.pdbx_description
1 polymer ?
#
loop_
_entity_poly.entity_id
_entity_poly.type
_entity_poly.pdbx_seq_one_letter_code
_entity_poly.pdbx_strand_id
1 'polypeptide(L)'
;MKDGVPKNKKKVSDERDSPAASIDQMVPIERVSVAEQVACSLLDLIRTGSVRAGQQLPTERELAATLQVSRPSVREAVRGLQILGVVKTRQGGGLFVSSLKTTEILAPLQMLISLTEENFEALHEARVLVEGALGRLLAAKVDEATIARLRKLVEIQRGLTDNPVAFRVCDMEFHRRLGAASGNPFIERISDALYVLGIEYGGIAWETPGVLARSVTDHEKIVAALETQDAAAIEAAMIRHLRSVQETTRSAMMARTEEND
;
A
#
# COMPACT_ATOMS: atom_id res chain seq x y z
N MET A 1 -51.99 -3.23 -86.25
CA MET A 1 -53.20 -3.33 -85.41
C MET A 1 -53.05 -4.50 -84.53
N LYS A 2 -52.70 -4.29 -83.32
CA LYS A 2 -52.96 -5.06 -82.08
C LYS A 2 -52.13 -4.46 -80.99
N ASP A 3 -52.83 -3.87 -80.07
CA ASP A 3 -52.33 -3.21 -78.89
C ASP A 3 -51.75 -4.23 -77.89
N GLY A 4 -50.59 -3.93 -77.42
CA GLY A 4 -49.92 -4.71 -76.33
C GLY A 4 -49.65 -3.85 -75.11
N VAL A 5 -50.53 -3.98 -74.10
CA VAL A 5 -50.42 -3.33 -72.83
C VAL A 5 -49.29 -3.93 -72.00
N PRO A 6 -48.38 -3.16 -71.47
CA PRO A 6 -47.35 -3.70 -70.53
C PRO A 6 -47.90 -3.94 -69.16
N LYS A 7 -47.78 -5.15 -68.57
CA LYS A 7 -48.11 -5.52 -67.20
C LYS A 7 -47.00 -5.06 -66.31
N ASN A 8 -47.30 -4.03 -65.50
CA ASN A 8 -46.46 -3.55 -64.39
C ASN A 8 -46.50 -4.55 -63.20
N LYS A 9 -45.46 -5.34 -62.98
CA LYS A 9 -45.28 -6.18 -61.83
C LYS A 9 -44.63 -5.34 -60.70
N LYS A 10 -45.41 -4.86 -59.76
CA LYS A 10 -44.90 -4.36 -58.49
C LYS A 10 -44.20 -5.50 -57.76
N LYS A 11 -42.87 -5.41 -57.59
CA LYS A 11 -42.12 -6.18 -56.61
C LYS A 11 -42.45 -5.59 -55.25
N VAL A 12 -43.20 -6.35 -54.44
CA VAL A 12 -43.30 -6.14 -53.00
C VAL A 12 -41.99 -6.64 -52.40
N SER A 13 -41.14 -5.75 -51.98
CA SER A 13 -39.96 -6.07 -51.14
C SER A 13 -40.46 -6.45 -49.75
N ASP A 14 -40.45 -7.72 -49.45
CA ASP A 14 -40.67 -8.28 -48.12
C ASP A 14 -39.37 -8.03 -47.30
N GLU A 15 -39.24 -6.83 -46.75
CA GLU A 15 -38.24 -6.55 -45.73
C GLU A 15 -38.69 -7.25 -44.42
N ARG A 16 -38.32 -8.51 -44.30
CA ARG A 16 -38.37 -9.19 -43.01
C ARG A 16 -37.37 -8.54 -42.11
N ASP A 17 -37.85 -7.73 -41.18
CA ASP A 17 -37.11 -7.24 -40.02
C ASP A 17 -36.37 -8.40 -39.36
N SER A 18 -35.07 -8.45 -39.54
CA SER A 18 -34.22 -9.47 -38.94
C SER A 18 -34.07 -9.16 -37.45
N PRO A 19 -34.38 -10.10 -36.54
CA PRO A 19 -34.25 -9.84 -35.10
C PRO A 19 -32.79 -9.56 -34.65
N ALA A 20 -31.84 -9.73 -35.54
CA ALA A 20 -30.42 -9.43 -35.30
C ALA A 20 -30.12 -7.91 -35.14
N ALA A 21 -30.92 -7.03 -35.75
CA ALA A 21 -30.73 -5.58 -35.67
C ALA A 21 -31.05 -4.98 -34.27
N SER A 22 -31.80 -5.70 -33.47
CA SER A 22 -32.22 -5.23 -32.10
C SER A 22 -31.24 -5.62 -30.99
N ILE A 23 -30.35 -6.57 -31.21
CA ILE A 23 -29.41 -7.10 -30.19
C ILE A 23 -28.23 -6.13 -30.00
N ASP A 24 -27.79 -5.44 -31.05
CA ASP A 24 -26.69 -4.48 -31.04
C ASP A 24 -27.01 -3.21 -30.17
N GLN A 25 -28.27 -3.02 -29.79
CA GLN A 25 -28.70 -1.92 -28.91
C GLN A 25 -28.81 -2.30 -27.43
N MET A 26 -28.49 -3.56 -27.08
CA MET A 26 -28.53 -3.99 -25.69
C MET A 26 -27.30 -3.49 -24.93
N VAL A 27 -27.51 -2.68 -23.92
CA VAL A 27 -26.46 -2.24 -22.98
C VAL A 27 -26.06 -3.43 -22.12
N PRO A 28 -24.75 -3.76 -22.02
CA PRO A 28 -24.28 -4.84 -21.14
C PRO A 28 -24.71 -4.58 -19.69
N ILE A 29 -25.27 -5.58 -19.04
CA ILE A 29 -25.61 -5.51 -17.63
C ILE A 29 -24.33 -5.75 -16.85
N GLU A 30 -23.81 -4.75 -16.16
CA GLU A 30 -22.73 -4.91 -15.20
C GLU A 30 -23.22 -5.79 -14.04
N ARG A 31 -22.64 -6.97 -13.94
CA ARG A 31 -22.90 -7.89 -12.84
C ARG A 31 -21.68 -7.94 -11.93
N VAL A 32 -21.84 -7.64 -10.66
CA VAL A 32 -20.86 -7.95 -9.64
C VAL A 32 -20.65 -9.46 -9.61
N SER A 33 -19.44 -9.93 -9.79
CA SER A 33 -19.15 -11.37 -9.82
C SER A 33 -19.45 -12.01 -8.47
N VAL A 34 -19.82 -13.29 -8.46
CA VAL A 34 -20.04 -14.04 -7.20
C VAL A 34 -18.76 -14.08 -6.38
N ALA A 35 -17.59 -14.14 -7.02
CA ALA A 35 -16.30 -14.10 -6.34
C ALA A 35 -16.10 -12.76 -5.62
N GLU A 36 -16.44 -11.65 -6.26
CA GLU A 36 -16.36 -10.32 -5.66
C GLU A 36 -17.31 -10.17 -4.46
N GLN A 37 -18.54 -10.68 -4.56
CA GLN A 37 -19.49 -10.67 -3.45
C GLN A 37 -18.97 -11.49 -2.25
N VAL A 38 -18.34 -12.64 -2.51
CA VAL A 38 -17.69 -13.46 -1.48
C VAL A 38 -16.53 -12.72 -0.84
N ALA A 39 -15.68 -12.05 -1.64
CA ALA A 39 -14.58 -11.26 -1.14
C ALA A 39 -15.07 -10.11 -0.24
N CYS A 40 -16.08 -9.36 -0.68
CA CYS A 40 -16.71 -8.31 0.12
C CYS A 40 -17.29 -8.84 1.44
N SER A 41 -17.96 -9.99 1.42
CA SER A 41 -18.50 -10.61 2.64
C SER A 41 -17.41 -10.99 3.63
N LEU A 42 -16.28 -11.52 3.17
CA LEU A 42 -15.13 -11.84 4.02
C LEU A 42 -14.47 -10.56 4.57
N LEU A 43 -14.33 -9.51 3.77
CA LEU A 43 -13.84 -8.21 4.21
C LEU A 43 -14.74 -7.59 5.28
N ASP A 44 -16.05 -7.72 5.15
CA ASP A 44 -17.01 -7.22 6.15
C ASP A 44 -16.89 -7.94 7.49
N LEU A 45 -16.67 -9.25 7.50
CA LEU A 45 -16.41 -10.01 8.73
C LEU A 45 -15.13 -9.51 9.44
N ILE A 46 -14.10 -9.18 8.67
CA ILE A 46 -12.85 -8.63 9.20
C ILE A 46 -13.07 -7.20 9.71
N ARG A 47 -13.75 -6.36 8.94
CA ARG A 47 -14.05 -4.96 9.28
C ARG A 47 -14.90 -4.83 10.53
N THR A 48 -15.87 -5.70 10.72
CA THR A 48 -16.74 -5.72 11.90
C THR A 48 -16.08 -6.36 13.13
N GLY A 49 -14.87 -6.93 12.97
CA GLY A 49 -14.14 -7.61 14.04
C GLY A 49 -14.70 -9.01 14.35
N SER A 50 -15.66 -9.52 13.57
CA SER A 50 -16.19 -10.89 13.70
C SER A 50 -15.10 -11.94 13.45
N VAL A 51 -14.13 -11.60 12.58
CA VAL A 51 -12.89 -12.36 12.39
C VAL A 51 -11.71 -11.41 12.54
N ARG A 52 -10.75 -11.77 13.41
CA ARG A 52 -9.62 -10.93 13.78
C ARG A 52 -8.35 -11.28 13.00
N ALA A 53 -7.40 -10.34 12.96
CA ALA A 53 -6.06 -10.58 12.45
C ALA A 53 -5.42 -11.84 13.08
N GLY A 54 -4.82 -12.68 12.24
CA GLY A 54 -4.20 -13.95 12.65
C GLY A 54 -5.17 -15.10 12.88
N GLN A 55 -6.47 -14.88 12.87
CA GLN A 55 -7.49 -15.91 13.08
C GLN A 55 -7.65 -16.77 11.83
N GLN A 56 -7.93 -18.05 12.04
CA GLN A 56 -8.22 -18.99 10.97
C GLN A 56 -9.62 -18.76 10.42
N LEU A 57 -9.72 -18.73 9.09
CA LEU A 57 -10.98 -18.72 8.35
C LEU A 57 -11.44 -20.14 8.09
N PRO A 58 -12.75 -20.36 7.88
CA PRO A 58 -13.27 -21.63 7.40
C PRO A 58 -12.60 -22.04 6.07
N THR A 59 -12.58 -23.33 5.78
CA THR A 59 -12.05 -23.86 4.52
C THR A 59 -12.88 -23.37 3.32
N GLU A 60 -12.29 -23.36 2.12
CA GLU A 60 -13.03 -23.03 0.89
C GLU A 60 -14.32 -23.87 0.74
N ARG A 61 -14.30 -25.11 1.19
CA ARG A 61 -15.47 -26.01 1.15
C ARG A 61 -16.57 -25.54 2.10
N GLU A 62 -16.21 -25.17 3.32
CA GLU A 62 -17.15 -24.68 4.33
C GLU A 62 -17.72 -23.32 3.93
N LEU A 63 -16.87 -22.42 3.42
CA LEU A 63 -17.31 -21.12 2.90
C LEU A 63 -18.30 -21.28 1.74
N ALA A 64 -18.01 -22.19 0.79
CA ALA A 64 -18.90 -22.46 -0.34
C ALA A 64 -20.26 -22.98 0.11
N ALA A 65 -20.27 -23.89 1.10
CA ALA A 65 -21.50 -24.43 1.67
C ALA A 65 -22.31 -23.37 2.41
N THR A 66 -21.65 -22.57 3.26
CA THR A 66 -22.30 -21.52 4.08
C THR A 66 -22.87 -20.40 3.22
N LEU A 67 -22.12 -19.95 2.20
CA LEU A 67 -22.52 -18.86 1.31
C LEU A 67 -23.40 -19.34 0.15
N GLN A 68 -23.65 -20.67 0.01
CA GLN A 68 -24.43 -21.28 -1.07
C GLN A 68 -23.91 -20.89 -2.48
N VAL A 69 -22.58 -20.85 -2.64
CA VAL A 69 -21.92 -20.53 -3.89
C VAL A 69 -20.98 -21.65 -4.35
N SER A 70 -20.49 -21.56 -5.58
CA SER A 70 -19.56 -22.55 -6.12
C SER A 70 -18.19 -22.46 -5.45
N ARG A 71 -17.51 -23.61 -5.24
CA ARG A 71 -16.12 -23.64 -4.72
C ARG A 71 -15.14 -22.86 -5.62
N PRO A 72 -15.22 -22.89 -6.96
CA PRO A 72 -14.41 -22.01 -7.80
C PRO A 72 -14.55 -20.53 -7.48
N SER A 73 -15.78 -20.04 -7.26
CA SER A 73 -16.01 -18.63 -6.90
C SER A 73 -15.38 -18.25 -5.55
N VAL A 74 -15.46 -19.13 -4.55
CA VAL A 74 -14.78 -18.93 -3.26
C VAL A 74 -13.26 -18.91 -3.44
N ARG A 75 -12.71 -19.84 -4.24
CA ARG A 75 -11.26 -19.90 -4.51
C ARG A 75 -10.75 -18.65 -5.20
N GLU A 76 -11.50 -18.11 -6.15
CA GLU A 76 -11.19 -16.88 -6.84
C GLU A 76 -11.19 -15.69 -5.87
N ALA A 77 -12.21 -15.55 -5.04
CA ALA A 77 -12.29 -14.54 -3.99
C ALA A 77 -11.09 -14.61 -3.02
N VAL A 78 -10.79 -15.81 -2.54
CA VAL A 78 -9.66 -16.07 -1.63
C VAL A 78 -8.33 -15.69 -2.28
N ARG A 79 -8.12 -16.04 -3.56
CA ARG A 79 -6.91 -15.66 -4.30
C ARG A 79 -6.80 -14.14 -4.42
N GLY A 80 -7.89 -13.43 -4.73
CA GLY A 80 -7.90 -11.98 -4.75
C GLY A 80 -7.49 -11.37 -3.40
N LEU A 81 -8.07 -11.87 -2.30
CA LEU A 81 -7.72 -11.42 -0.95
C LEU A 81 -6.29 -11.80 -0.53
N GLN A 82 -5.73 -12.88 -1.06
CA GLN A 82 -4.32 -13.25 -0.86
C GLN A 82 -3.38 -12.29 -1.61
N ILE A 83 -3.70 -11.93 -2.85
CA ILE A 83 -2.95 -10.93 -3.62
C ILE A 83 -2.95 -9.58 -2.89
N LEU A 84 -4.07 -9.19 -2.29
CA LEU A 84 -4.20 -7.98 -1.48
C LEU A 84 -3.56 -8.07 -0.08
N GLY A 85 -2.92 -9.19 0.26
CA GLY A 85 -2.29 -9.38 1.56
C GLY A 85 -3.26 -9.45 2.75
N VAL A 86 -4.57 -9.55 2.51
CA VAL A 86 -5.61 -9.61 3.58
C VAL A 86 -5.70 -11.00 4.18
N VAL A 87 -5.50 -12.01 3.35
CA VAL A 87 -5.58 -13.43 3.73
C VAL A 87 -4.30 -14.13 3.36
N LYS A 88 -3.89 -15.15 4.12
CA LYS A 88 -2.72 -15.98 3.83
C LYS A 88 -2.97 -17.46 4.14
N THR A 89 -2.30 -18.32 3.38
CA THR A 89 -2.25 -19.76 3.66
C THR A 89 -1.00 -20.06 4.50
N ARG A 90 -1.13 -20.91 5.51
CA ARG A 90 0.01 -21.44 6.26
C ARG A 90 0.37 -22.85 5.78
N GLN A 91 1.67 -23.17 5.78
CA GLN A 91 2.16 -24.52 5.49
C GLN A 91 1.55 -25.51 6.51
N GLY A 92 0.95 -26.58 6.04
CA GLY A 92 0.23 -27.54 6.91
C GLY A 92 -1.30 -27.39 6.92
N GLY A 93 -1.83 -26.42 6.19
CA GLY A 93 -3.27 -26.29 5.89
C GLY A 93 -3.99 -25.21 6.69
N GLY A 94 -4.74 -24.42 5.98
CA GLY A 94 -5.68 -23.45 6.52
C GLY A 94 -5.49 -22.05 5.95
N LEU A 95 -6.60 -21.36 5.89
CA LEU A 95 -6.73 -19.98 5.46
C LEU A 95 -6.79 -19.12 6.71
N PHE A 96 -6.00 -18.06 6.77
CA PHE A 96 -5.91 -17.17 7.93
C PHE A 96 -6.02 -15.72 7.49
N VAL A 97 -6.65 -14.89 8.31
CA VAL A 97 -6.54 -13.44 8.17
C VAL A 97 -5.08 -13.07 8.42
N SER A 98 -4.50 -12.22 7.59
CA SER A 98 -3.13 -11.72 7.76
C SER A 98 -3.01 -10.91 9.07
N SER A 99 -1.81 -10.46 9.42
CA SER A 99 -1.67 -9.55 10.57
C SER A 99 -2.29 -8.18 10.32
N LEU A 100 -2.71 -7.91 9.07
CA LEU A 100 -3.22 -6.62 8.57
C LEU A 100 -2.24 -5.46 8.85
N LYS A 101 -0.97 -5.78 9.06
CA LYS A 101 0.09 -4.78 9.17
C LYS A 101 0.31 -4.14 7.80
N THR A 102 0.67 -2.87 7.81
CA THR A 102 0.97 -2.09 6.60
C THR A 102 1.95 -2.82 5.69
N THR A 103 2.98 -3.46 6.25
CA THR A 103 3.96 -4.27 5.51
C THR A 103 3.35 -5.45 4.73
N GLU A 104 2.36 -6.15 5.29
CA GLU A 104 1.71 -7.29 4.61
C GLU A 104 0.74 -6.82 3.52
N ILE A 105 0.02 -5.72 3.76
CA ILE A 105 -0.95 -5.17 2.81
C ILE A 105 -0.26 -4.48 1.62
N LEU A 106 0.87 -3.82 1.86
CA LEU A 106 1.60 -3.09 0.84
C LEU A 106 2.63 -3.94 0.08
N ALA A 107 2.93 -5.17 0.53
CA ALA A 107 3.91 -6.01 -0.14
C ALA A 107 3.68 -6.17 -1.66
N PRO A 108 2.44 -6.36 -2.17
CA PRO A 108 2.19 -6.38 -3.61
C PRO A 108 2.48 -5.05 -4.30
N LEU A 109 2.20 -3.93 -3.62
CA LEU A 109 2.45 -2.59 -4.15
C LEU A 109 3.96 -2.27 -4.16
N GLN A 110 4.69 -2.71 -3.15
CA GLN A 110 6.16 -2.61 -3.10
C GLN A 110 6.80 -3.26 -4.33
N MET A 111 6.34 -4.45 -4.70
CA MET A 111 6.85 -5.14 -5.90
C MET A 111 6.61 -4.33 -7.19
N LEU A 112 5.48 -3.63 -7.30
CA LEU A 112 5.17 -2.80 -8.47
C LEU A 112 6.00 -1.51 -8.49
N ILE A 113 6.26 -0.91 -7.34
CA ILE A 113 7.00 0.34 -7.20
C ILE A 113 8.50 0.12 -7.41
N SER A 114 9.05 -1.01 -6.95
CA SER A 114 10.47 -1.35 -7.13
C SER A 114 10.87 -1.63 -8.59
N LEU A 115 9.90 -1.72 -9.49
CA LEU A 115 10.17 -1.95 -10.93
C LEU A 115 10.48 -0.67 -11.73
N THR A 116 10.37 0.54 -11.14
CA THR A 116 10.60 1.79 -11.87
C THR A 116 11.39 2.80 -11.01
N GLU A 117 12.58 3.23 -11.51
CA GLU A 117 13.40 4.27 -10.85
C GLU A 117 12.65 5.61 -10.76
N GLU A 118 11.78 5.91 -11.71
CA GLU A 118 10.98 7.15 -11.75
C GLU A 118 10.09 7.32 -10.50
N ASN A 119 9.71 6.23 -9.85
CA ASN A 119 8.87 6.27 -8.65
C ASN A 119 9.62 6.67 -7.37
N PHE A 120 10.96 6.63 -7.35
CA PHE A 120 11.74 7.03 -6.18
C PHE A 120 11.53 8.50 -5.81
N GLU A 121 11.63 9.39 -6.80
CA GLU A 121 11.44 10.83 -6.60
C GLU A 121 9.99 11.17 -6.21
N ALA A 122 9.02 10.56 -6.89
CA ALA A 122 7.60 10.73 -6.58
C ALA A 122 7.25 10.24 -5.16
N LEU A 123 7.84 9.11 -4.73
CA LEU A 123 7.67 8.63 -3.36
C LEU A 123 8.28 9.61 -2.34
N HIS A 124 9.46 10.14 -2.63
CA HIS A 124 10.09 11.13 -1.76
C HIS A 124 9.25 12.41 -1.63
N GLU A 125 8.71 12.93 -2.73
CA GLU A 125 7.79 14.07 -2.72
C GLU A 125 6.57 13.80 -1.82
N ALA A 126 5.95 12.62 -1.95
CA ALA A 126 4.82 12.22 -1.11
C ALA A 126 5.22 12.13 0.37
N ARG A 127 6.41 11.62 0.69
CA ARG A 127 6.95 11.57 2.05
C ARG A 127 7.15 12.97 2.63
N VAL A 128 7.76 13.87 1.89
CA VAL A 128 7.98 15.26 2.33
C VAL A 128 6.65 15.96 2.66
N LEU A 129 5.63 15.79 1.82
CA LEU A 129 4.31 16.37 2.05
C LEU A 129 3.63 15.79 3.30
N VAL A 130 3.58 14.48 3.43
CA VAL A 130 2.86 13.82 4.52
C VAL A 130 3.62 13.89 5.84
N GLU A 131 4.90 13.51 5.83
CA GLU A 131 5.72 13.45 7.05
C GLU A 131 6.13 14.86 7.53
N GLY A 132 6.29 15.83 6.63
CA GLY A 132 6.45 17.24 6.98
C GLY A 132 5.21 17.79 7.71
N ALA A 133 4.01 17.56 7.15
CA ALA A 133 2.76 17.94 7.79
C ALA A 133 2.53 17.20 9.12
N LEU A 134 2.93 15.93 9.23
CA LEU A 134 2.95 15.18 10.48
C LEU A 134 3.78 15.91 11.53
N GLY A 135 4.99 16.40 11.18
CA GLY A 135 5.85 17.16 12.07
C GLY A 135 5.13 18.36 12.71
N ARG A 136 4.35 19.11 11.92
CA ARG A 136 3.54 20.24 12.44
C ARG A 136 2.47 19.79 13.44
N LEU A 137 1.83 18.65 13.19
CA LEU A 137 0.80 18.10 14.07
C LEU A 137 1.37 17.65 15.41
N LEU A 138 2.60 17.16 15.43
CA LEU A 138 3.26 16.66 16.64
C LEU A 138 3.48 17.76 17.68
N ALA A 139 3.68 19.02 17.27
CA ALA A 139 3.90 20.14 18.17
C ALA A 139 2.84 20.29 19.27
N ALA A 140 1.57 20.00 18.92
CA ALA A 140 0.46 20.13 19.85
C ALA A 140 0.04 18.80 20.51
N LYS A 141 0.64 17.67 20.10
CA LYS A 141 0.13 16.34 20.47
C LYS A 141 1.13 15.42 21.13
N VAL A 142 2.43 15.63 20.87
CA VAL A 142 3.47 14.79 21.45
C VAL A 142 3.60 15.06 22.94
N ASP A 143 3.57 13.98 23.73
CA ASP A 143 3.80 14.06 25.17
C ASP A 143 5.27 13.79 25.53
N GLU A 144 5.64 14.17 26.75
CA GLU A 144 7.00 14.00 27.25
C GLU A 144 7.42 12.52 27.33
N ALA A 145 6.48 11.62 27.61
CA ALA A 145 6.74 10.19 27.65
C ALA A 145 7.11 9.65 26.28
N THR A 146 6.45 10.12 25.22
CA THR A 146 6.78 9.78 23.83
C THR A 146 8.15 10.32 23.44
N ILE A 147 8.47 11.59 23.78
CA ILE A 147 9.78 12.21 23.53
C ILE A 147 10.89 11.40 24.22
N ALA A 148 10.69 11.04 25.48
CA ALA A 148 11.66 10.22 26.23
C ALA A 148 11.91 8.86 25.57
N ARG A 149 10.86 8.22 25.04
CA ARG A 149 10.98 6.94 24.31
C ARG A 149 11.71 7.10 22.97
N LEU A 150 11.43 8.17 22.22
CA LEU A 150 12.14 8.49 20.96
C LEU A 150 13.62 8.73 21.23
N ARG A 151 13.96 9.50 22.27
CA ARG A 151 15.35 9.73 22.70
C ARG A 151 16.06 8.41 22.99
N LYS A 152 15.41 7.50 23.72
CA LYS A 152 15.98 6.18 24.00
C LYS A 152 16.22 5.35 22.74
N LEU A 153 15.33 5.41 21.75
CA LEU A 153 15.52 4.74 20.47
C LEU A 153 16.73 5.30 19.73
N VAL A 154 16.93 6.62 19.74
CA VAL A 154 18.10 7.25 19.12
C VAL A 154 19.40 6.83 19.80
N GLU A 155 19.42 6.71 21.12
CA GLU A 155 20.56 6.17 21.87
C GLU A 155 20.88 4.72 21.46
N ILE A 156 19.86 3.87 21.28
CA ILE A 156 20.04 2.50 20.80
C ILE A 156 20.58 2.51 19.37
N GLN A 157 20.02 3.32 18.46
CA GLN A 157 20.49 3.46 17.08
C GLN A 157 21.97 3.83 16.99
N ARG A 158 22.45 4.70 17.88
CA ARG A 158 23.87 5.11 17.94
C ARG A 158 24.79 3.90 18.18
N GLY A 159 24.36 2.91 18.95
CA GLY A 159 25.08 1.66 19.15
C GLY A 159 24.92 0.61 18.06
N LEU A 160 24.11 0.90 17.01
CA LEU A 160 23.77 -0.06 15.94
C LEU A 160 24.31 0.36 14.56
N THR A 161 25.14 1.39 14.48
CA THR A 161 25.66 1.91 13.19
C THR A 161 26.48 0.92 12.39
N ASP A 162 27.01 -0.12 13.05
CA ASP A 162 27.75 -1.23 12.42
C ASP A 162 26.87 -2.47 12.17
N ASN A 163 25.55 -2.37 12.47
CA ASN A 163 24.60 -3.46 12.28
C ASN A 163 23.33 -2.97 11.56
N PRO A 164 23.33 -2.90 10.21
CA PRO A 164 22.22 -2.36 9.44
C PRO A 164 20.87 -3.05 9.70
N VAL A 165 20.88 -4.37 9.95
CA VAL A 165 19.64 -5.13 10.20
C VAL A 165 19.02 -4.72 11.53
N ALA A 166 19.79 -4.65 12.60
CA ALA A 166 19.30 -4.23 13.92
C ALA A 166 18.93 -2.73 13.91
N PHE A 167 19.72 -1.89 13.21
CA PHE A 167 19.40 -0.49 13.01
C PHE A 167 18.02 -0.31 12.38
N ARG A 168 17.75 -1.03 11.29
CA ARG A 168 16.47 -0.98 10.57
C ARG A 168 15.25 -1.25 11.48
N VAL A 169 15.36 -2.24 12.36
CA VAL A 169 14.27 -2.57 13.29
C VAL A 169 14.01 -1.40 14.25
N CYS A 170 15.07 -0.78 14.76
CA CYS A 170 14.98 0.36 15.66
C CYS A 170 14.47 1.62 14.93
N ASP A 171 14.92 1.84 13.71
CA ASP A 171 14.53 2.95 12.83
C ASP A 171 13.03 2.89 12.48
N MET A 172 12.53 1.72 12.11
CA MET A 172 11.10 1.51 11.89
C MET A 172 10.27 1.81 13.13
N GLU A 173 10.73 1.41 14.31
CA GLU A 173 10.02 1.72 15.56
C GLU A 173 10.03 3.21 15.87
N PHE A 174 11.12 3.93 15.58
CA PHE A 174 11.21 5.38 15.74
C PHE A 174 10.16 6.08 14.86
N HIS A 175 10.12 5.80 13.57
CA HIS A 175 9.17 6.42 12.64
C HIS A 175 7.72 6.04 12.95
N ARG A 176 7.46 4.79 13.32
CA ARG A 176 6.12 4.35 13.73
C ARG A 176 5.61 5.11 14.95
N ARG A 177 6.49 5.40 15.92
CA ARG A 177 6.11 6.19 17.10
C ARG A 177 5.81 7.65 16.78
N LEU A 178 6.52 8.24 15.83
CA LEU A 178 6.17 9.57 15.34
C LEU A 178 4.78 9.57 14.70
N GLY A 179 4.49 8.62 13.84
CA GLY A 179 3.15 8.47 13.23
C GLY A 179 2.05 8.30 14.26
N ALA A 180 2.22 7.41 15.24
CA ALA A 180 1.25 7.14 16.31
C ALA A 180 1.01 8.36 17.20
N ALA A 181 2.04 9.17 17.48
CA ALA A 181 1.94 10.38 18.30
C ALA A 181 1.05 11.46 17.66
N SER A 182 0.73 11.36 16.35
CA SER A 182 -0.25 12.24 15.69
C SER A 182 -1.66 12.10 16.30
N GLY A 183 -1.97 10.97 16.95
CA GLY A 183 -3.30 10.64 17.43
C GLY A 183 -4.36 10.50 16.31
N ASN A 184 -3.92 10.43 15.06
CA ASN A 184 -4.77 10.22 13.90
C ASN A 184 -4.43 8.89 13.23
N PRO A 185 -5.30 7.87 13.33
CA PRO A 185 -5.01 6.53 12.82
C PRO A 185 -4.84 6.47 11.29
N PHE A 186 -5.36 7.43 10.55
CA PHE A 186 -5.15 7.50 9.10
C PHE A 186 -3.77 8.03 8.76
N ILE A 187 -3.32 9.10 9.44
CA ILE A 187 -1.96 9.66 9.25
C ILE A 187 -0.91 8.64 9.68
N GLU A 188 -1.10 7.97 10.83
CA GLU A 188 -0.23 6.90 11.29
C GLU A 188 -0.04 5.82 10.21
N ARG A 189 -1.15 5.32 9.64
CA ARG A 189 -1.09 4.27 8.60
C ARG A 189 -0.47 4.75 7.31
N ILE A 190 -0.75 5.98 6.87
CA ILE A 190 -0.17 6.54 5.64
C ILE A 190 1.33 6.75 5.83
N SER A 191 1.76 7.32 6.97
CA SER A 191 3.18 7.52 7.27
C SER A 191 3.93 6.19 7.35
N ASP A 192 3.38 5.18 8.04
CA ASP A 192 3.94 3.82 8.11
C ASP A 192 4.05 3.19 6.71
N ALA A 193 3.03 3.38 5.85
CA ALA A 193 3.04 2.91 4.48
C ALA A 193 4.16 3.55 3.65
N LEU A 194 4.28 4.86 3.69
CA LEU A 194 5.31 5.60 2.96
C LEU A 194 6.72 5.25 3.46
N TYR A 195 6.89 5.05 4.77
CA TYR A 195 8.15 4.58 5.34
C TYR A 195 8.51 3.19 4.81
N VAL A 196 7.56 2.24 4.84
CA VAL A 196 7.78 0.86 4.37
C VAL A 196 8.16 0.84 2.88
N LEU A 197 7.48 1.63 2.05
CA LEU A 197 7.84 1.77 0.63
C LEU A 197 9.23 2.39 0.45
N GLY A 198 9.61 3.35 1.28
CA GLY A 198 10.93 3.99 1.24
C GLY A 198 12.09 3.05 1.62
N ILE A 199 11.84 2.06 2.46
CA ILE A 199 12.86 1.07 2.88
C ILE A 199 13.43 0.28 1.70
N GLU A 200 12.62 -0.05 0.70
CA GLU A 200 13.06 -0.82 -0.46
C GLU A 200 14.17 -0.08 -1.23
N TYR A 201 14.05 1.22 -1.35
CA TYR A 201 15.08 2.06 -1.97
C TYR A 201 16.25 2.35 -1.01
N GLY A 202 15.94 2.63 0.26
CA GLY A 202 16.93 2.99 1.29
C GLY A 202 17.89 1.85 1.64
N GLY A 203 17.47 0.59 1.48
CA GLY A 203 18.31 -0.58 1.76
C GLY A 203 19.65 -0.59 1.03
N ILE A 204 19.70 0.01 -0.15
CA ILE A 204 20.92 0.15 -0.95
C ILE A 204 21.94 1.09 -0.26
N ALA A 205 21.47 2.17 0.33
CA ALA A 205 22.30 3.19 0.96
C ALA A 205 22.83 2.76 2.35
N TRP A 206 22.18 1.82 3.03
CA TRP A 206 22.53 1.46 4.41
C TRP A 206 23.86 0.75 4.55
N GLU A 207 24.35 0.13 3.49
CA GLU A 207 25.68 -0.47 3.41
C GLU A 207 26.78 0.58 3.19
N THR A 208 26.40 1.83 2.85
CA THR A 208 27.36 2.90 2.62
C THR A 208 27.87 3.45 3.96
N PRO A 209 29.20 3.50 4.17
CA PRO A 209 29.79 4.00 5.40
C PRO A 209 29.28 5.40 5.78
N GLY A 210 28.92 5.58 7.04
CA GLY A 210 28.48 6.87 7.58
C GLY A 210 27.00 7.21 7.36
N VAL A 211 26.26 6.48 6.53
CA VAL A 211 24.83 6.75 6.29
C VAL A 211 24.01 6.55 7.56
N LEU A 212 24.21 5.44 8.28
CA LEU A 212 23.49 5.18 9.53
C LEU A 212 23.83 6.21 10.62
N ALA A 213 25.09 6.62 10.74
CA ALA A 213 25.50 7.66 11.69
C ALA A 213 24.86 9.03 11.37
N ARG A 214 24.69 9.35 10.08
CA ARG A 214 23.97 10.55 9.63
C ARG A 214 22.50 10.50 10.00
N SER A 215 21.86 9.34 9.80
CA SER A 215 20.46 9.12 10.20
C SER A 215 20.27 9.33 11.70
N VAL A 216 21.18 8.80 12.55
CA VAL A 216 21.16 9.05 14.00
C VAL A 216 21.21 10.55 14.31
N THR A 217 22.13 11.29 13.67
CA THR A 217 22.26 12.75 13.87
C THR A 217 20.98 13.50 13.47
N ASP A 218 20.30 13.06 12.42
CA ASP A 218 19.05 13.69 12.00
C ASP A 218 17.89 13.34 12.94
N HIS A 219 17.84 12.11 13.47
CA HIS A 219 16.87 11.74 14.49
C HIS A 219 17.07 12.50 15.81
N GLU A 220 18.31 12.77 16.21
CA GLU A 220 18.64 13.65 17.35
C GLU A 220 18.04 15.04 17.17
N LYS A 221 18.17 15.61 15.94
CA LYS A 221 17.58 16.92 15.63
C LYS A 221 16.06 16.91 15.64
N ILE A 222 15.43 15.80 15.19
CA ILE A 222 13.98 15.64 15.28
C ILE A 222 13.54 15.62 16.75
N VAL A 223 14.20 14.82 17.60
CA VAL A 223 13.88 14.77 19.04
C VAL A 223 14.07 16.12 19.70
N ALA A 224 15.19 16.83 19.43
CA ALA A 224 15.43 18.15 19.97
C ALA A 224 14.36 19.18 19.51
N ALA A 225 13.90 19.09 18.26
CA ALA A 225 12.82 19.95 17.78
C ALA A 225 11.48 19.64 18.48
N LEU A 226 11.16 18.35 18.72
CA LEU A 226 9.96 17.96 19.47
C LEU A 226 9.93 18.53 20.89
N GLU A 227 11.08 18.66 21.54
CA GLU A 227 11.23 19.26 22.88
C GLU A 227 10.88 20.75 22.90
N THR A 228 11.06 21.46 21.77
CA THR A 228 10.70 22.88 21.68
C THR A 228 9.20 23.12 21.49
N GLN A 229 8.44 22.10 21.07
CA GLN A 229 7.03 22.20 20.67
C GLN A 229 6.77 23.25 19.55
N ASP A 230 7.82 23.67 18.84
CA ASP A 230 7.71 24.57 17.70
C ASP A 230 7.38 23.78 16.43
N ALA A 231 6.18 23.98 15.90
CA ALA A 231 5.66 23.30 14.73
C ALA A 231 6.55 23.48 13.50
N ALA A 232 7.11 24.67 13.30
CA ALA A 232 7.98 24.97 12.15
C ALA A 232 9.36 24.30 12.30
N ALA A 233 9.91 24.28 13.51
CA ALA A 233 11.18 23.61 13.81
C ALA A 233 11.07 22.10 13.63
N ILE A 234 9.97 21.48 14.09
CA ILE A 234 9.71 20.03 13.95
C ILE A 234 9.55 19.67 12.46
N GLU A 235 8.70 20.38 11.72
CA GLU A 235 8.54 20.20 10.29
C GLU A 235 9.88 20.30 9.54
N ALA A 236 10.66 21.34 9.83
CA ALA A 236 11.96 21.55 9.20
C ALA A 236 12.96 20.42 9.50
N ALA A 237 12.96 19.88 10.73
CA ALA A 237 13.80 18.76 11.12
C ALA A 237 13.40 17.48 10.38
N MET A 238 12.09 17.18 10.30
CA MET A 238 11.56 16.04 9.56
C MET A 238 11.90 16.10 8.06
N ILE A 239 11.64 17.24 7.42
CA ILE A 239 11.95 17.44 5.99
C ILE A 239 13.45 17.32 5.72
N ARG A 240 14.29 17.84 6.61
CA ARG A 240 15.75 17.74 6.48
C ARG A 240 16.21 16.28 6.53
N HIS A 241 15.68 15.50 7.47
CA HIS A 241 15.96 14.07 7.55
C HIS A 241 15.56 13.35 6.25
N LEU A 242 14.36 13.59 5.73
CA LEU A 242 13.90 12.98 4.49
C LEU A 242 14.79 13.32 3.30
N ARG A 243 15.22 14.57 3.17
CA ARG A 243 16.15 15.00 2.12
C ARG A 243 17.52 14.35 2.27
N SER A 244 18.03 14.23 3.49
CA SER A 244 19.27 13.51 3.78
C SER A 244 19.21 12.05 3.33
N VAL A 245 18.10 11.36 3.61
CA VAL A 245 17.84 9.99 3.15
C VAL A 245 17.76 9.92 1.63
N GLN A 246 17.07 10.86 0.98
CA GLN A 246 16.96 10.93 -0.49
C GLN A 246 18.33 11.05 -1.14
N GLU A 247 19.15 12.01 -0.69
CA GLU A 247 20.48 12.28 -1.23
C GLU A 247 21.40 11.06 -1.11
N THR A 248 21.42 10.40 0.05
CA THR A 248 22.24 9.22 0.28
C THR A 248 21.77 8.03 -0.56
N THR A 249 20.46 7.84 -0.68
CA THR A 249 19.89 6.75 -1.49
C THR A 249 20.16 6.97 -2.98
N ARG A 250 19.96 8.18 -3.48
CA ARG A 250 20.27 8.52 -4.89
C ARG A 250 21.75 8.30 -5.21
N SER A 251 22.65 8.74 -4.35
CA SER A 251 24.09 8.53 -4.54
C SER A 251 24.46 7.05 -4.58
N ALA A 252 23.87 6.24 -3.72
CA ALA A 252 24.10 4.80 -3.70
C ALA A 252 23.50 4.08 -4.94
N MET A 253 22.37 4.56 -5.47
CA MET A 253 21.78 4.03 -6.70
C MET A 253 22.67 4.32 -7.91
N MET A 254 23.20 5.56 -8.05
CA MET A 254 24.09 5.94 -9.13
C MET A 254 25.40 5.13 -9.11
N ALA A 255 26.02 4.93 -7.94
CA ALA A 255 27.23 4.15 -7.82
C ALA A 255 27.04 2.67 -8.26
N ARG A 256 25.87 2.09 -7.98
CA ARG A 256 25.56 0.71 -8.43
C ARG A 256 25.31 0.60 -9.93
N THR A 257 24.81 1.64 -10.58
CA THR A 257 24.63 1.64 -12.04
C THR A 257 25.99 1.66 -12.73
N GLU A 258 26.94 2.49 -12.22
CA GLU A 258 28.31 2.58 -12.76
C GLU A 258 29.14 1.29 -12.55
N GLU A 259 28.85 0.47 -11.53
CA GLU A 259 29.52 -0.82 -11.29
C GLU A 259 29.00 -1.95 -12.20
N ASN A 260 27.81 -1.80 -12.80
CA ASN A 260 27.18 -2.82 -13.63
C ASN A 260 27.30 -2.56 -15.15
N ASP A 261 27.83 -1.39 -15.54
CA ASP A 261 28.17 -1.01 -16.92
C ASP A 261 29.67 -1.26 -17.19
#